data_c2da2af59776cae2bed2212d5a1e005f
#
_entry.id   c2da2af59776cae2bed2212d5a1e005f
#
_cell.length_a   1.000
_cell.length_b   1.000
_cell.length_c   1.000
_cell.angle_alpha   90.00
_cell.angle_beta   90.00
_cell.angle_gamma   90.00
#
_symmetry.space_group_name_H-M   'P 1'
#
loop_
_entity.id
_entity.type
_entity.pdbx_description
1 polymer ?
#
loop_
_entity_poly.entity_id
_entity_poly.type
_entity_poly.pdbx_seq_one_letter_code
_entity_poly.pdbx_strand_id
1 'polypeptide(L)'
;YVLDMFEKYRIGNLAPDDVGESIKNMDDPYGNEPRRHAALKPSSKKPFNAEPPLRLLVDSLVTPNELFYVRNHLPVPDIDSSTYELEVCDEKSEKEKVLTMKDLKKYPKHTITATIMCAGNRRSEMTKVKGVKGLSWGQAAIGNAKWSGARLCDVLKDLGIEDGKTDALHVQFEGLDTDPASMPYGASIPIEKALDPHGDVILAYEMNGEPIPRDHGYPVRVIVPGVVGARNVKWLGELHLHLEWSSMYIVKVMPNIT
;
A
#
# COMPACT_ATOMS: atom_id res chain seq x y z
N TYR A 1 -8.78 16.36 -29.26
CA TYR A 1 -7.84 17.24 -28.50
C TYR A 1 -6.66 16.46 -27.93
N VAL A 2 -6.88 15.36 -27.20
CA VAL A 2 -5.77 14.51 -26.65
C VAL A 2 -5.03 13.80 -27.77
N LEU A 3 -5.74 13.19 -28.72
CA LEU A 3 -5.16 12.50 -29.87
C LEU A 3 -4.33 13.45 -30.73
N ASP A 4 -4.79 14.69 -30.93
CA ASP A 4 -4.07 15.70 -31.71
C ASP A 4 -2.73 16.10 -31.07
N MET A 5 -2.66 16.09 -29.71
CA MET A 5 -1.41 16.36 -28.98
C MET A 5 -0.35 15.28 -29.19
N PHE A 6 -0.77 14.02 -29.38
CA PHE A 6 0.14 12.89 -29.55
C PHE A 6 0.50 12.60 -31.02
N GLU A 7 -0.20 13.20 -31.99
CA GLU A 7 0.06 12.95 -33.42
C GLU A 7 1.53 13.24 -33.81
N LYS A 8 2.16 14.26 -33.21
CA LYS A 8 3.57 14.58 -33.45
C LYS A 8 4.57 13.50 -32.96
N TYR A 9 4.11 12.58 -32.09
CA TYR A 9 4.94 11.46 -31.58
C TYR A 9 4.62 10.15 -32.26
N ARG A 10 3.71 10.14 -33.23
CA ARG A 10 3.29 8.96 -33.94
C ARG A 10 4.43 8.44 -34.80
N ILE A 11 4.89 7.24 -34.51
CA ILE A 11 5.98 6.56 -35.23
C ILE A 11 5.49 5.64 -36.38
N GLY A 12 4.19 5.38 -36.44
CA GLY A 12 3.58 4.54 -37.46
C GLY A 12 2.15 4.16 -37.08
N ASN A 13 1.54 3.33 -37.96
CA ASN A 13 0.29 2.63 -37.72
C ASN A 13 0.56 1.15 -37.62
N LEU A 14 -0.19 0.44 -36.77
CA LEU A 14 -0.24 -1.03 -36.81
C LEU A 14 -0.88 -1.48 -38.15
N ALA A 15 -0.38 -2.53 -38.75
CA ALA A 15 -1.04 -3.17 -39.88
C ALA A 15 -2.44 -3.64 -39.43
N PRO A 16 -3.45 -3.62 -40.35
CA PRO A 16 -4.82 -4.04 -39.98
C PRO A 16 -4.88 -5.45 -39.38
N ASP A 17 -4.02 -6.35 -39.82
CA ASP A 17 -3.96 -7.73 -39.33
C ASP A 17 -3.35 -7.84 -37.94
N ASP A 18 -2.44 -6.93 -37.57
CA ASP A 18 -1.77 -6.90 -36.27
C ASP A 18 -2.61 -6.25 -35.19
N VAL A 19 -3.57 -5.39 -35.55
CA VAL A 19 -4.44 -4.70 -34.58
C VAL A 19 -5.24 -5.70 -33.73
N GLY A 20 -5.74 -6.77 -34.36
CA GLY A 20 -6.53 -7.79 -33.69
C GLY A 20 -5.72 -8.68 -32.74
N GLU A 21 -4.47 -8.98 -33.09
CA GLU A 21 -3.56 -9.78 -32.26
C GLU A 21 -2.94 -8.96 -31.13
N SER A 22 -2.53 -7.72 -31.41
CA SER A 22 -1.99 -6.81 -30.39
C SER A 22 -2.99 -6.53 -29.28
N ILE A 23 -4.29 -6.40 -29.59
CA ILE A 23 -5.34 -6.20 -28.59
C ILE A 23 -5.63 -7.48 -27.80
N LYS A 24 -5.53 -8.67 -28.45
CA LYS A 24 -5.73 -9.97 -27.79
C LYS A 24 -4.57 -10.37 -26.86
N ASN A 25 -3.34 -9.89 -27.15
CA ASN A 25 -2.14 -10.21 -26.38
C ASN A 25 -1.80 -9.15 -25.30
N MET A 26 -2.57 -8.07 -25.19
CA MET A 26 -2.47 -7.19 -24.03
C MET A 26 -3.19 -7.86 -22.86
N ASP A 27 -2.44 -8.59 -22.04
CA ASP A 27 -2.93 -9.07 -20.75
C ASP A 27 -3.49 -7.87 -19.98
N ASP A 28 -4.78 -7.92 -19.66
CA ASP A 28 -5.41 -6.90 -18.83
C ASP A 28 -4.75 -6.98 -17.43
N PRO A 29 -3.95 -6.00 -16.99
CA PRO A 29 -3.28 -6.04 -15.70
C PRO A 29 -4.27 -6.16 -14.53
N TYR A 30 -5.56 -5.93 -14.77
CA TYR A 30 -6.64 -6.08 -13.81
C TYR A 30 -7.41 -7.41 -13.98
N GLY A 31 -6.93 -8.33 -14.81
CA GLY A 31 -7.63 -9.60 -15.12
C GLY A 31 -7.71 -10.55 -13.92
N ASN A 32 -6.77 -10.46 -12.97
CA ASN A 32 -6.71 -11.31 -11.78
C ASN A 32 -7.04 -10.56 -10.47
N GLU A 33 -7.94 -9.59 -10.54
CA GLU A 33 -8.38 -8.84 -9.36
C GLU A 33 -9.20 -9.73 -8.40
N PRO A 34 -9.03 -9.56 -7.06
CA PRO A 34 -9.76 -10.34 -6.08
C PRO A 34 -11.28 -10.08 -6.13
N ARG A 35 -12.06 -11.08 -5.70
CA ARG A 35 -13.49 -10.92 -5.50
C ARG A 35 -13.76 -9.99 -4.33
N ARG A 36 -14.74 -9.10 -4.49
CA ARG A 36 -15.11 -8.09 -3.49
C ARG A 36 -16.55 -8.19 -3.08
N HIS A 37 -16.85 -7.79 -1.86
CA HIS A 37 -18.20 -7.82 -1.34
C HIS A 37 -19.12 -6.86 -2.14
N ALA A 38 -20.32 -7.34 -2.51
CA ALA A 38 -21.24 -6.60 -3.36
C ALA A 38 -21.78 -5.28 -2.75
N ALA A 39 -21.71 -5.15 -1.41
CA ALA A 39 -22.13 -3.94 -0.72
C ALA A 39 -21.12 -2.78 -0.87
N LEU A 40 -19.87 -3.03 -1.22
CA LEU A 40 -18.89 -1.98 -1.44
C LEU A 40 -19.33 -1.05 -2.59
N LYS A 41 -19.22 0.25 -2.36
CA LYS A 41 -19.58 1.29 -3.32
C LYS A 41 -18.32 1.78 -4.04
N PRO A 42 -18.13 1.43 -5.34
CA PRO A 42 -16.94 1.82 -6.06
C PRO A 42 -16.89 3.33 -6.34
N SER A 43 -15.75 3.96 -6.03
CA SER A 43 -15.38 5.28 -6.54
C SER A 43 -14.61 5.19 -7.85
N SER A 44 -13.91 4.06 -8.09
CA SER A 44 -13.33 3.68 -9.39
C SER A 44 -13.28 2.16 -9.53
N LYS A 45 -13.28 1.67 -10.80
CA LYS A 45 -13.24 0.23 -11.09
C LYS A 45 -11.85 -0.28 -11.45
N LYS A 46 -11.01 0.54 -12.08
CA LYS A 46 -9.64 0.23 -12.48
C LYS A 46 -8.76 1.47 -12.26
N PRO A 47 -7.84 1.46 -11.28
CA PRO A 47 -7.75 0.50 -10.18
C PRO A 47 -9.02 0.54 -9.31
N PHE A 48 -9.32 -0.58 -8.65
CA PHE A 48 -10.52 -0.67 -7.83
C PHE A 48 -10.37 0.11 -6.53
N ASN A 49 -11.31 1.03 -6.29
CA ASN A 49 -11.39 1.81 -5.06
C ASN A 49 -12.84 1.87 -4.62
N ALA A 50 -13.11 1.51 -3.37
CA ALA A 50 -14.48 1.45 -2.85
C ALA A 50 -14.55 1.66 -1.34
N GLU A 51 -15.68 2.13 -0.89
CA GLU A 51 -16.01 2.26 0.53
C GLU A 51 -17.28 1.48 0.87
N PRO A 52 -17.41 0.95 2.11
CA PRO A 52 -18.63 0.31 2.54
C PRO A 52 -19.75 1.33 2.76
N PRO A 53 -21.04 0.90 2.75
CA PRO A 53 -22.14 1.73 3.23
C PRO A 53 -21.92 2.10 4.71
N LEU A 54 -22.13 3.37 5.06
CA LEU A 54 -21.99 3.87 6.44
C LEU A 54 -22.77 3.03 7.46
N ARG A 55 -23.96 2.57 7.08
CA ARG A 55 -24.82 1.75 7.95
C ARG A 55 -24.11 0.44 8.36
N LEU A 56 -23.42 -0.22 7.43
CA LEU A 56 -22.69 -1.46 7.74
C LEU A 56 -21.39 -1.19 8.49
N LEU A 57 -20.79 -0.02 8.31
CA LEU A 57 -19.54 0.34 8.99
C LEU A 57 -19.74 0.53 10.51
N VAL A 58 -20.92 0.96 10.94
CA VAL A 58 -21.21 1.24 12.37
C VAL A 58 -21.77 0.03 13.12
N ASP A 59 -22.07 -1.05 12.44
CA ASP A 59 -22.64 -2.26 13.06
C ASP A 59 -21.62 -3.00 13.96
N SER A 60 -20.32 -2.75 13.78
CA SER A 60 -19.25 -3.37 14.56
C SER A 60 -18.08 -2.41 14.78
N LEU A 61 -17.49 -2.44 15.99
CA LEU A 61 -16.26 -1.69 16.31
C LEU A 61 -15.06 -2.21 15.52
N VAL A 62 -15.05 -3.48 15.17
CA VAL A 62 -14.05 -4.09 14.31
C VAL A 62 -14.68 -4.30 12.94
N THR A 63 -14.18 -3.58 11.95
CA THR A 63 -14.69 -3.66 10.57
C THR A 63 -14.39 -5.05 9.98
N PRO A 64 -15.40 -5.80 9.50
CA PRO A 64 -15.18 -7.07 8.82
C PRO A 64 -14.23 -6.90 7.61
N ASN A 65 -13.39 -7.91 7.33
CA ASN A 65 -12.38 -7.84 6.28
C ASN A 65 -12.98 -7.47 4.91
N GLU A 66 -14.12 -8.08 4.58
CA GLU A 66 -14.82 -7.86 3.31
C GLU A 66 -15.52 -6.50 3.19
N LEU A 67 -15.73 -5.81 4.31
CA LEU A 67 -16.33 -4.47 4.37
C LEU A 67 -15.31 -3.37 4.66
N PHE A 68 -14.04 -3.73 4.83
CA PHE A 68 -12.99 -2.71 4.96
C PHE A 68 -12.85 -1.96 3.63
N TYR A 69 -12.65 -0.63 3.68
CA TYR A 69 -12.51 0.15 2.45
C TYR A 69 -11.31 -0.31 1.61
N VAL A 70 -11.45 -0.28 0.31
CA VAL A 70 -10.39 -0.65 -0.63
C VAL A 70 -9.83 0.59 -1.28
N ARG A 71 -8.52 0.79 -1.14
CA ARG A 71 -7.77 1.85 -1.81
C ARG A 71 -6.57 1.26 -2.55
N ASN A 72 -6.67 1.19 -3.86
CA ASN A 72 -5.59 0.72 -4.73
C ASN A 72 -5.17 1.85 -5.68
N HIS A 73 -3.86 2.05 -5.85
CA HIS A 73 -3.29 2.97 -6.84
C HIS A 73 -3.05 2.24 -8.16
N LEU A 74 -2.78 0.96 -8.08
CA LEU A 74 -2.28 0.06 -9.12
C LEU A 74 -3.07 -1.25 -9.08
N PRO A 75 -2.91 -2.17 -10.04
CA PRO A 75 -3.47 -3.52 -9.96
C PRO A 75 -3.04 -4.24 -8.69
N VAL A 76 -3.90 -5.11 -8.16
CA VAL A 76 -3.58 -5.90 -6.96
C VAL A 76 -2.63 -7.02 -7.35
N PRO A 77 -1.42 -7.08 -6.77
CA PRO A 77 -0.46 -8.12 -7.11
C PRO A 77 -0.95 -9.50 -6.65
N ASP A 78 -0.52 -10.53 -7.39
CA ASP A 78 -0.75 -11.93 -7.05
C ASP A 78 0.54 -12.51 -6.49
N ILE A 79 0.63 -12.60 -5.16
CA ILE A 79 1.85 -12.96 -4.44
C ILE A 79 1.66 -14.32 -3.80
N ASP A 80 2.61 -15.23 -4.05
CA ASP A 80 2.68 -16.49 -3.34
C ASP A 80 3.48 -16.33 -2.02
N SER A 81 2.81 -16.53 -0.89
CA SER A 81 3.46 -16.43 0.42
C SER A 81 4.55 -17.48 0.67
N SER A 82 4.59 -18.57 -0.12
CA SER A 82 5.62 -19.60 0.01
C SER A 82 6.97 -19.17 -0.56
N THR A 83 6.95 -18.25 -1.52
CA THR A 83 8.13 -17.67 -2.17
C THR A 83 8.34 -16.19 -1.81
N TYR A 84 7.47 -15.65 -0.93
CA TYR A 84 7.55 -14.26 -0.51
C TYR A 84 8.83 -13.96 0.24
N GLU A 85 9.46 -12.87 -0.15
CA GLU A 85 10.66 -12.30 0.46
C GLU A 85 10.45 -10.82 0.74
N LEU A 86 10.90 -10.38 1.91
CA LEU A 86 11.00 -8.97 2.29
C LEU A 86 12.47 -8.59 2.32
N GLU A 87 12.86 -7.71 1.46
CA GLU A 87 14.23 -7.17 1.43
C GLU A 87 14.35 -6.00 2.40
N VAL A 88 15.41 -6.02 3.21
CA VAL A 88 15.72 -4.94 4.15
C VAL A 88 17.12 -4.42 3.84
N CYS A 89 17.19 -3.17 3.41
CA CYS A 89 18.42 -2.52 2.97
C CYS A 89 18.77 -1.36 3.91
N ASP A 90 20.02 -1.35 4.39
CA ASP A 90 20.60 -0.21 5.10
C ASP A 90 21.62 0.47 4.19
N GLU A 91 21.29 1.63 3.67
CA GLU A 91 22.15 2.37 2.73
C GLU A 91 23.56 2.68 3.28
N LYS A 92 23.68 2.88 4.60
CA LYS A 92 24.96 3.23 5.21
C LYS A 92 25.91 2.05 5.33
N SER A 93 25.37 0.91 5.77
CA SER A 93 26.20 -0.27 6.03
C SER A 93 26.34 -1.18 4.83
N GLU A 94 25.65 -0.87 3.70
CA GLU A 94 25.53 -1.72 2.52
C GLU A 94 25.06 -3.14 2.89
N LYS A 95 24.33 -3.27 4.02
CA LYS A 95 23.81 -4.54 4.49
C LYS A 95 22.43 -4.75 3.89
N GLU A 96 22.29 -5.90 3.29
CA GLU A 96 21.01 -6.40 2.81
C GLU A 96 20.65 -7.66 3.60
N LYS A 97 19.40 -7.77 3.98
CA LYS A 97 18.84 -8.98 4.59
C LYS A 97 17.50 -9.30 3.96
N VAL A 98 17.34 -10.54 3.56
CA VAL A 98 16.09 -11.06 3.05
C VAL A 98 15.39 -11.84 4.16
N LEU A 99 14.12 -11.53 4.41
CA LEU A 99 13.27 -12.17 5.41
C LEU A 99 12.11 -12.86 4.71
N THR A 100 12.00 -14.16 4.90
CA THR A 100 10.85 -14.95 4.44
C THR A 100 9.67 -14.84 5.41
N MET A 101 8.49 -15.31 4.99
CA MET A 101 7.34 -15.45 5.90
C MET A 101 7.66 -16.29 7.15
N LYS A 102 8.53 -17.30 7.01
CA LYS A 102 8.96 -18.14 8.14
C LYS A 102 9.82 -17.33 9.13
N ASP A 103 10.66 -16.44 8.62
CA ASP A 103 11.52 -15.60 9.46
C ASP A 103 10.68 -14.55 10.19
N LEU A 104 9.76 -13.88 9.52
CA LEU A 104 8.83 -12.94 10.15
C LEU A 104 8.00 -13.59 11.26
N LYS A 105 7.58 -14.83 11.08
CA LYS A 105 6.81 -15.59 12.09
C LYS A 105 7.64 -16.10 13.27
N LYS A 106 8.98 -16.02 13.23
CA LYS A 106 9.84 -16.31 14.40
C LYS A 106 9.83 -15.21 15.43
N TYR A 107 9.57 -13.96 15.01
CA TYR A 107 9.42 -12.85 15.95
C TYR A 107 8.17 -13.01 16.81
N PRO A 108 8.18 -12.49 18.05
CA PRO A 108 6.99 -12.49 18.90
C PRO A 108 5.81 -11.86 18.16
N LYS A 109 4.71 -12.61 18.05
CA LYS A 109 3.48 -12.12 17.41
C LYS A 109 2.88 -11.02 18.27
N HIS A 110 2.83 -9.82 17.74
CA HIS A 110 2.20 -8.67 18.37
C HIS A 110 0.87 -8.35 17.69
N THR A 111 -0.18 -8.09 18.50
CA THR A 111 -1.52 -7.79 18.02
C THR A 111 -1.97 -6.43 18.52
N ILE A 112 -2.35 -5.57 17.60
CA ILE A 112 -2.88 -4.24 17.90
C ILE A 112 -4.26 -4.06 17.24
N THR A 113 -5.09 -3.22 17.83
CA THR A 113 -6.29 -2.71 17.17
C THR A 113 -6.01 -1.31 16.69
N ALA A 114 -6.05 -1.10 15.37
CA ALA A 114 -5.73 0.20 14.78
C ALA A 114 -6.72 0.57 13.70
N THR A 115 -7.09 1.86 13.70
CA THR A 115 -7.91 2.47 12.66
C THR A 115 -7.01 3.01 11.56
N ILE A 116 -7.32 2.66 10.30
CA ILE A 116 -6.68 3.22 9.12
C ILE A 116 -7.70 4.04 8.35
N MET A 117 -7.32 5.27 7.99
CA MET A 117 -8.16 6.19 7.23
C MET A 117 -7.41 6.70 6.00
N CYS A 118 -8.06 6.67 4.85
CA CYS A 118 -7.53 7.29 3.63
C CYS A 118 -7.46 8.81 3.78
N ALA A 119 -6.36 9.44 3.31
CA ALA A 119 -6.24 10.90 3.27
C ALA A 119 -7.38 11.58 2.48
N GLY A 120 -7.99 10.84 1.55
CA GLY A 120 -9.13 11.30 0.76
C GLY A 120 -10.49 11.16 1.42
N ASN A 121 -10.58 10.62 2.62
CA ASN A 121 -11.86 10.46 3.31
C ASN A 121 -12.61 11.80 3.37
N ARG A 122 -13.90 11.82 3.01
CA ARG A 122 -14.76 13.00 2.91
C ARG A 122 -14.37 14.02 1.82
N ARG A 123 -13.56 13.63 0.80
CA ARG A 123 -13.18 14.54 -0.29
C ARG A 123 -14.39 15.04 -1.07
N SER A 124 -15.44 14.24 -1.23
CA SER A 124 -16.68 14.65 -1.87
C SER A 124 -17.37 15.84 -1.16
N GLU A 125 -17.23 15.94 0.17
CA GLU A 125 -17.74 17.07 0.94
C GLU A 125 -16.85 18.29 0.78
N MET A 126 -15.53 18.11 0.82
CA MET A 126 -14.57 19.20 0.60
C MET A 126 -14.75 19.82 -0.80
N THR A 127 -14.99 19.00 -1.82
CA THR A 127 -15.19 19.45 -3.21
C THR A 127 -16.46 20.32 -3.37
N LYS A 128 -17.46 20.18 -2.50
CA LYS A 128 -18.64 21.07 -2.49
C LYS A 128 -18.29 22.50 -2.05
N VAL A 129 -17.23 22.67 -1.28
CA VAL A 129 -16.78 23.98 -0.80
C VAL A 129 -15.69 24.54 -1.74
N LYS A 130 -14.71 23.74 -2.09
CA LYS A 130 -13.63 24.08 -3.02
C LYS A 130 -13.21 22.82 -3.75
N GLY A 131 -13.08 22.90 -5.07
CA GLY A 131 -12.65 21.77 -5.91
C GLY A 131 -11.32 21.18 -5.43
N VAL A 132 -11.32 19.88 -5.12
CA VAL A 132 -10.15 19.10 -4.70
C VAL A 132 -9.94 17.97 -5.71
N LYS A 133 -8.71 17.84 -6.23
CA LYS A 133 -8.35 16.78 -7.17
C LYS A 133 -8.30 15.42 -6.46
N GLY A 134 -8.60 14.35 -7.21
CA GLY A 134 -8.52 12.96 -6.77
C GLY A 134 -9.87 12.26 -6.69
N LEU A 135 -9.88 10.99 -6.25
CA LEU A 135 -11.09 10.20 -6.17
C LEU A 135 -12.13 10.81 -5.23
N SER A 136 -13.38 10.72 -5.62
CA SER A 136 -14.52 11.16 -4.81
C SER A 136 -14.81 10.12 -3.74
N TRP A 137 -14.31 10.34 -2.54
CA TRP A 137 -14.59 9.55 -1.35
C TRP A 137 -15.73 10.16 -0.54
N GLY A 138 -16.62 9.32 -0.03
CA GLY A 138 -17.58 9.69 1.01
C GLY A 138 -16.95 9.67 2.38
N GLN A 139 -17.69 9.23 3.38
CA GLN A 139 -17.28 9.24 4.80
C GLN A 139 -16.73 7.89 5.28
N ALA A 140 -16.75 6.84 4.45
CA ALA A 140 -16.45 5.48 4.86
C ALA A 140 -15.10 4.97 4.35
N ALA A 141 -14.21 5.84 3.85
CA ALA A 141 -12.82 5.48 3.55
C ALA A 141 -11.98 5.38 4.84
N ILE A 142 -12.49 4.63 5.81
CA ILE A 142 -11.94 4.39 7.15
C ILE A 142 -12.34 2.99 7.59
N GLY A 143 -11.51 2.32 8.35
CA GLY A 143 -11.81 1.02 8.95
C GLY A 143 -10.95 0.77 10.17
N ASN A 144 -11.48 0.02 11.14
CA ASN A 144 -10.79 -0.39 12.35
C ASN A 144 -10.65 -1.92 12.35
N ALA A 145 -9.44 -2.42 12.54
CA ALA A 145 -9.19 -3.86 12.52
C ALA A 145 -8.15 -4.28 13.56
N LYS A 146 -8.16 -5.57 13.90
CA LYS A 146 -7.08 -6.21 14.67
C LYS A 146 -6.01 -6.66 13.69
N TRP A 147 -4.82 -6.13 13.85
CA TRP A 147 -3.66 -6.45 13.02
C TRP A 147 -2.66 -7.24 13.84
N SER A 148 -2.15 -8.34 13.30
CA SER A 148 -1.14 -9.16 13.98
C SER A 148 0.07 -9.37 13.09
N GLY A 149 1.26 -9.27 13.67
CA GLY A 149 2.52 -9.43 12.96
C GLY A 149 3.74 -9.28 13.85
N ALA A 150 4.92 -9.11 13.24
CA ALA A 150 6.15 -8.79 13.92
C ALA A 150 6.24 -7.29 14.19
N ARG A 151 6.72 -6.86 15.36
CA ARG A 151 7.02 -5.44 15.58
C ARG A 151 8.20 -5.02 14.70
N LEU A 152 8.08 -3.87 14.07
CA LEU A 152 9.17 -3.34 13.24
C LEU A 152 10.43 -3.07 14.05
N CYS A 153 10.31 -2.52 15.25
CA CYS A 153 11.46 -2.27 16.13
C CYS A 153 12.25 -3.55 16.50
N ASP A 154 11.55 -4.68 16.67
CA ASP A 154 12.21 -5.96 16.96
C ASP A 154 13.00 -6.46 15.73
N VAL A 155 12.40 -6.31 14.53
CA VAL A 155 13.06 -6.67 13.26
C VAL A 155 14.27 -5.79 13.00
N LEU A 156 14.17 -4.47 13.20
CA LEU A 156 15.27 -3.54 13.01
C LEU A 156 16.40 -3.79 14.01
N LYS A 157 16.06 -4.07 15.28
CA LYS A 157 17.03 -4.40 16.32
C LYS A 157 17.83 -5.66 15.99
N ASP A 158 17.19 -6.70 15.47
CA ASP A 158 17.85 -7.93 15.03
C ASP A 158 18.83 -7.71 13.85
N LEU A 159 18.65 -6.60 13.13
CA LEU A 159 19.57 -6.12 12.09
C LEU A 159 20.69 -5.22 12.64
N GLY A 160 20.70 -4.96 13.96
CA GLY A 160 21.65 -4.05 14.60
C GLY A 160 21.30 -2.57 14.47
N ILE A 161 20.08 -2.26 14.04
CA ILE A 161 19.58 -0.90 13.91
C ILE A 161 18.83 -0.54 15.19
N GLU A 162 19.47 0.26 16.02
CA GLU A 162 18.97 0.64 17.34
C GLU A 162 19.02 2.17 17.51
N ASP A 163 18.20 2.67 18.42
CA ASP A 163 18.20 4.08 18.78
C ASP A 163 19.59 4.53 19.29
N GLY A 164 20.03 5.69 18.81
CA GLY A 164 21.36 6.23 19.11
C GLY A 164 22.54 5.50 18.45
N LYS A 165 22.30 4.43 17.67
CA LYS A 165 23.33 3.70 16.93
C LYS A 165 23.22 3.82 15.42
N THR A 166 22.09 4.33 14.92
CA THR A 166 21.85 4.57 13.50
C THR A 166 21.84 6.06 13.20
N ASP A 167 22.38 6.43 12.04
CA ASP A 167 22.25 7.79 11.49
C ASP A 167 21.05 7.90 10.54
N ALA A 168 20.32 6.82 10.32
CA ALA A 168 19.13 6.84 9.48
C ALA A 168 18.08 7.79 10.08
N LEU A 169 17.46 8.61 9.23
CA LEU A 169 16.41 9.55 9.61
C LEU A 169 15.02 8.99 9.32
N HIS A 170 14.94 8.09 8.34
CA HIS A 170 13.67 7.54 7.86
C HIS A 170 13.77 6.05 7.55
N VAL A 171 12.65 5.37 7.75
CA VAL A 171 12.40 4.03 7.20
C VAL A 171 11.39 4.18 6.07
N GLN A 172 11.79 3.83 4.85
CA GLN A 172 10.93 3.78 3.68
C GLN A 172 10.41 2.36 3.48
N PHE A 173 9.16 2.25 3.09
CA PHE A 173 8.48 1.02 2.74
C PHE A 173 8.12 1.07 1.27
N GLU A 174 8.38 0.00 0.53
CA GLU A 174 7.98 -0.15 -0.86
C GLU A 174 7.11 -1.40 -1.05
N GLY A 175 6.03 -1.22 -1.80
CA GLY A 175 5.08 -2.28 -2.13
C GLY A 175 5.49 -3.01 -3.41
N LEU A 176 4.99 -4.23 -3.54
CA LEU A 176 5.13 -5.03 -4.78
C LEU A 176 4.13 -4.62 -5.87
N ASP A 177 3.28 -3.62 -5.61
CA ASP A 177 2.43 -3.02 -6.63
C ASP A 177 3.22 -1.98 -7.42
N THR A 178 3.35 -2.20 -8.73
CA THR A 178 4.15 -1.35 -9.63
C THR A 178 3.30 -0.74 -10.72
N ASP A 179 3.68 0.46 -11.15
CA ASP A 179 3.11 1.12 -12.31
C ASP A 179 3.65 0.51 -13.63
N PRO A 180 3.12 0.91 -14.81
CA PRO A 180 3.64 0.42 -16.11
C PRO A 180 5.11 0.73 -16.37
N ALA A 181 5.72 1.65 -15.61
CA ALA A 181 7.15 1.95 -15.65
C ALA A 181 7.95 1.17 -14.59
N SER A 182 7.33 0.16 -13.96
CA SER A 182 7.89 -0.68 -12.89
C SER A 182 8.29 0.11 -11.64
N MET A 183 7.66 1.28 -11.41
CA MET A 183 7.89 2.06 -10.20
C MET A 183 6.94 1.59 -9.09
N PRO A 184 7.46 1.17 -7.92
CA PRO A 184 6.65 0.73 -6.80
C PRO A 184 5.94 1.89 -6.11
N TYR A 185 4.82 1.58 -5.43
CA TYR A 185 4.25 2.51 -4.47
C TYR A 185 5.07 2.47 -3.17
N GLY A 186 5.48 3.64 -2.68
CA GLY A 186 6.27 3.73 -1.46
C GLY A 186 5.87 4.88 -0.54
N ALA A 187 6.21 4.76 0.73
CA ALA A 187 6.07 5.82 1.73
C ALA A 187 7.02 5.59 2.89
N SER A 188 7.40 6.65 3.60
CA SER A 188 8.33 6.58 4.73
C SER A 188 7.72 7.07 6.04
N ILE A 189 8.33 6.66 7.14
CA ILE A 189 8.08 7.19 8.49
C ILE A 189 9.41 7.59 9.13
N PRO A 190 9.40 8.52 10.13
CA PRO A 190 10.60 8.83 10.90
C PRO A 190 11.16 7.59 11.61
N ILE A 191 12.49 7.52 11.70
CA ILE A 191 13.18 6.39 12.33
C ILE A 191 12.80 6.23 13.81
N GLU A 192 12.60 7.33 14.53
CA GLU A 192 12.18 7.32 15.92
C GLU A 192 10.84 6.60 16.11
N LYS A 193 9.90 6.81 15.18
CA LYS A 193 8.60 6.12 15.18
C LYS A 193 8.76 4.63 14.90
N ALA A 194 9.71 4.26 14.03
CA ALA A 194 9.96 2.87 13.65
C ALA A 194 10.66 2.08 14.78
N LEU A 195 11.54 2.74 15.53
CA LEU A 195 12.33 2.13 16.63
C LEU A 195 11.59 2.14 17.98
N ASP A 196 10.56 2.99 18.12
CA ASP A 196 9.81 3.09 19.37
C ASP A 196 8.96 1.82 19.62
N PRO A 197 9.27 1.04 20.68
CA PRO A 197 8.47 -0.15 21.01
C PRO A 197 7.02 0.18 21.40
N HIS A 198 6.73 1.42 21.81
CA HIS A 198 5.37 1.91 22.10
C HIS A 198 4.72 2.56 20.86
N GLY A 199 5.46 2.72 19.80
CA GLY A 199 4.98 3.20 18.51
C GLY A 199 4.04 2.24 17.82
N ASP A 200 4.05 0.96 18.24
CA ASP A 200 3.19 -0.12 17.75
C ASP A 200 3.23 -0.30 16.22
N VAL A 201 4.36 0.02 15.60
CA VAL A 201 4.57 -0.23 14.17
C VAL A 201 4.81 -1.71 13.97
N ILE A 202 3.99 -2.35 13.13
CA ILE A 202 4.08 -3.79 12.87
C ILE A 202 4.15 -4.13 11.38
N LEU A 203 4.87 -5.18 11.08
CA LEU A 203 4.83 -5.89 9.81
C LEU A 203 3.71 -6.94 9.92
N ALA A 204 2.49 -6.53 9.57
CA ALA A 204 1.30 -7.32 9.77
C ALA A 204 1.16 -8.39 8.68
N TYR A 205 0.83 -9.61 9.07
CA TYR A 205 0.49 -10.73 8.19
C TYR A 205 -0.89 -11.33 8.48
N GLU A 206 -1.60 -10.81 9.51
CA GLU A 206 -2.99 -11.17 9.80
C GLU A 206 -3.85 -9.92 10.01
N MET A 207 -5.10 -10.02 9.61
CA MET A 207 -6.16 -9.04 9.80
C MET A 207 -7.38 -9.73 10.38
N ASN A 208 -7.83 -9.29 11.56
CA ASN A 208 -8.96 -9.87 12.29
C ASN A 208 -8.82 -11.38 12.60
N GLY A 209 -7.58 -11.87 12.77
CA GLY A 209 -7.29 -13.28 13.09
C GLY A 209 -7.15 -14.21 11.88
N GLU A 210 -7.25 -13.68 10.67
CA GLU A 210 -7.09 -14.40 9.41
C GLU A 210 -5.91 -13.84 8.60
N PRO A 211 -5.37 -14.58 7.60
CA PRO A 211 -4.42 -14.00 6.66
C PRO A 211 -4.99 -12.73 6.02
N ILE A 212 -4.15 -11.74 5.80
CA ILE A 212 -4.59 -10.47 5.21
C ILE A 212 -5.21 -10.73 3.82
N PRO A 213 -6.42 -10.23 3.50
CA PRO A 213 -6.96 -10.32 2.15
C PRO A 213 -6.08 -9.59 1.12
N ARG A 214 -6.08 -10.07 -0.13
CA ARG A 214 -5.24 -9.51 -1.21
C ARG A 214 -5.40 -7.99 -1.37
N ASP A 215 -6.62 -7.46 -1.37
CA ASP A 215 -6.88 -6.00 -1.45
C ASP A 215 -6.28 -5.21 -0.28
N HIS A 216 -6.03 -5.88 0.84
CA HIS A 216 -5.56 -5.25 2.07
C HIS A 216 -4.08 -5.46 2.34
N GLY A 217 -3.33 -6.11 1.41
CA GLY A 217 -1.88 -6.16 1.44
C GLY A 217 -1.27 -7.53 1.75
N TYR A 218 -1.95 -8.64 1.38
CA TYR A 218 -1.38 -10.00 1.49
C TYR A 218 -0.04 -10.10 0.74
N PRO A 219 0.98 -10.81 1.27
CA PRO A 219 0.99 -11.53 2.54
C PRO A 219 1.42 -10.67 3.73
N VAL A 220 2.08 -9.53 3.50
CA VAL A 220 2.60 -8.63 4.53
C VAL A 220 2.32 -7.18 4.17
N ARG A 221 1.93 -6.40 5.16
CA ARG A 221 1.81 -4.95 5.05
C ARG A 221 2.34 -4.25 6.29
N VAL A 222 2.63 -2.98 6.15
CA VAL A 222 2.95 -2.14 7.31
C VAL A 222 1.68 -1.57 7.93
N ILE A 223 1.60 -1.61 9.25
CA ILE A 223 0.62 -0.87 10.04
C ILE A 223 1.38 0.12 10.91
N VAL A 224 1.06 1.40 10.73
CA VAL A 224 1.65 2.51 11.47
C VAL A 224 0.53 3.26 12.18
N PRO A 225 0.27 2.99 13.47
CA PRO A 225 -0.78 3.66 14.22
C PRO A 225 -0.57 5.17 14.31
N GLY A 226 -1.67 5.92 14.22
CA GLY A 226 -1.67 7.38 14.36
C GLY A 226 -1.30 8.15 13.09
N VAL A 227 -1.03 7.46 11.96
CA VAL A 227 -0.74 8.12 10.67
C VAL A 227 -1.78 7.75 9.61
N VAL A 228 -1.83 8.57 8.56
CA VAL A 228 -2.74 8.38 7.43
C VAL A 228 -2.48 7.07 6.68
N GLY A 229 -3.55 6.51 6.09
CA GLY A 229 -3.50 5.23 5.37
C GLY A 229 -2.42 5.12 4.30
N ALA A 230 -2.04 6.22 3.67
CA ALA A 230 -0.97 6.27 2.66
C ALA A 230 0.39 5.75 3.17
N ARG A 231 0.68 5.89 4.47
CA ARG A 231 1.94 5.40 5.06
C ARG A 231 1.86 3.95 5.55
N ASN A 232 0.69 3.35 5.49
CA ASN A 232 0.46 1.94 5.82
C ASN A 232 0.59 1.10 4.53
N VAL A 233 1.81 1.01 3.99
CA VAL A 233 2.10 0.38 2.69
C VAL A 233 1.65 -1.07 2.68
N LYS A 234 0.99 -1.47 1.59
CA LYS A 234 0.48 -2.83 1.33
C LYS A 234 1.47 -3.61 0.47
N TRP A 235 1.34 -4.93 0.47
CA TRP A 235 2.17 -5.82 -0.35
C TRP A 235 3.65 -5.51 -0.19
N LEU A 236 4.09 -5.36 1.05
CA LEU A 236 5.44 -4.90 1.37
C LEU A 236 6.48 -5.81 0.74
N GLY A 237 7.36 -5.25 -0.08
CA GLY A 237 8.47 -5.97 -0.75
C GLY A 237 9.81 -5.52 -0.23
N GLU A 238 9.96 -4.22 0.05
CA GLU A 238 11.24 -3.66 0.42
C GLU A 238 11.11 -2.67 1.59
N LEU A 239 12.19 -2.60 2.37
CA LEU A 239 12.37 -1.68 3.49
C LEU A 239 13.75 -1.06 3.39
N HIS A 240 13.81 0.25 3.26
CA HIS A 240 15.06 1.00 3.14
C HIS A 240 15.26 1.96 4.30
N LEU A 241 16.50 2.02 4.82
CA LEU A 241 16.92 3.01 5.81
C LEU A 241 17.69 4.12 5.11
N HIS A 242 17.17 5.34 5.19
CA HIS A 242 17.74 6.51 4.53
C HIS A 242 18.37 7.48 5.51
N LEU A 243 19.53 8.04 5.11
CA LEU A 243 20.29 9.05 5.87
C LEU A 243 19.78 10.49 5.64
N GLU A 244 19.02 10.71 4.58
CA GLU A 244 18.51 12.03 4.21
C GLU A 244 17.00 12.06 4.17
N TRP A 245 16.42 13.25 4.35
CA TRP A 245 15.02 13.51 4.10
C TRP A 245 14.74 13.33 2.60
N SER A 246 14.32 12.14 2.22
CA SER A 246 13.86 11.89 0.87
C SER A 246 12.54 12.61 0.63
N SER A 247 12.61 13.90 0.30
CA SER A 247 11.47 14.64 -0.24
C SER A 247 10.99 14.05 -1.58
N MET A 248 11.76 13.14 -2.16
CA MET A 248 11.57 12.60 -3.49
C MET A 248 10.54 11.47 -3.57
N TYR A 249 10.18 10.82 -2.44
CA TYR A 249 9.35 9.61 -2.48
C TYR A 249 7.94 9.77 -1.89
N ILE A 250 7.58 10.95 -1.39
CA ILE A 250 6.22 11.14 -0.87
C ILE A 250 5.16 10.99 -1.95
N VAL A 251 5.48 11.11 -3.23
CA VAL A 251 4.47 11.10 -4.30
C VAL A 251 5.07 10.93 -5.71
N LYS A 252 5.91 9.95 -5.97
CA LYS A 252 6.25 9.69 -7.39
C LYS A 252 5.11 9.01 -8.17
N VAL A 253 4.15 8.40 -7.50
CA VAL A 253 2.97 7.76 -8.13
C VAL A 253 1.76 8.71 -8.24
N MET A 254 1.92 9.98 -7.91
CA MET A 254 0.86 10.97 -8.10
C MET A 254 1.35 12.18 -8.92
N PRO A 255 1.60 12.06 -10.24
CA PRO A 255 1.90 13.22 -11.07
C PRO A 255 0.73 14.21 -11.21
N ASN A 256 -0.40 13.98 -10.52
CA ASN A 256 -1.63 14.76 -10.66
C ASN A 256 -2.29 15.21 -9.34
N ILE A 257 -1.54 15.31 -8.24
CA ILE A 257 -2.04 15.95 -7.00
C ILE A 257 -1.29 17.29 -6.78
N THR A 258 -1.21 18.10 -7.81
CA THR A 258 -0.91 19.52 -7.68
C THR A 258 -2.13 20.33 -8.11
#